data_e931340cac6d15996991a62e44ae5c10
#
_entry.id   e931340cac6d15996991a62e44ae5c10
#
_cell.length_a   1.000
_cell.length_b   1.000
_cell.length_c   1.000
_cell.angle_alpha   90.00
_cell.angle_beta   90.00
_cell.angle_gamma   90.00
#
_symmetry.space_group_name_H-M   'P 1'
#
loop_
_entity.id
_entity.type
_entity.pdbx_description
1 polymer ?
#
loop_
_entity_poly.entity_id
_entity_poly.type
_entity_poly.pdbx_seq_one_letter_code
_entity_poly.pdbx_strand_id
1 'polypeptide(L)'
;MLNKNVNAELRSEIDLIINRIAHELVNEFGKSQYEAMELIKKSGVEKSLIRDRMGFHESPYNWALSILTDNDDFEALEKYLYH
;
A
#
# COMPACT_ATOMS: atom_id res chain seq x y z
N MET A 1 -1.81 29.14 3.26
CA MET A 1 -2.23 28.46 3.38
C MET A 1 -1.93 27.41 3.36
N LEU A 2 -1.99 27.09 3.59
CA LEU A 2 -1.82 26.11 3.72
C LEU A 2 -2.02 25.08 3.12
N ASN A 3 -1.39 24.17 3.16
CA ASN A 3 -1.77 23.00 2.51
C ASN A 3 -3.05 22.49 3.04
N LYS A 4 -4.01 22.54 2.23
CA LYS A 4 -5.35 22.25 2.62
C LYS A 4 -5.67 20.80 2.63
N ASN A 5 -4.88 19.98 1.96
CA ASN A 5 -5.26 18.60 1.72
C ASN A 5 -4.71 17.63 2.72
N VAL A 6 -3.57 17.96 3.29
CA VAL A 6 -2.87 17.05 4.19
C VAL A 6 -2.43 17.77 5.43
N ASN A 7 -3.10 17.52 6.53
CA ASN A 7 -2.66 18.05 7.81
C ASN A 7 -1.87 16.97 8.53
N ALA A 8 -1.40 17.29 9.73
CA ALA A 8 -0.54 16.37 10.46
C ALA A 8 -1.21 15.05 10.82
N GLU A 9 -2.48 15.12 11.15
CA GLU A 9 -3.23 13.91 11.48
C GLU A 9 -3.38 12.99 10.29
N LEU A 10 -3.76 13.57 9.16
CA LEU A 10 -3.95 12.79 7.95
C LEU A 10 -2.63 12.19 7.51
N ARG A 11 -1.54 12.97 7.61
CA ARG A 11 -0.23 12.47 7.27
C ARG A 11 0.14 11.25 8.12
N SER A 12 -0.15 11.32 9.43
CA SER A 12 0.12 10.20 10.32
C SER A 12 -0.66 8.96 9.94
N GLU A 13 -1.93 9.15 9.60
CA GLU A 13 -2.77 8.03 9.23
C GLU A 13 -2.31 7.39 7.94
N ILE A 14 -1.94 8.20 6.98
CA ILE A 14 -1.43 7.70 5.70
C ILE A 14 -0.15 6.91 5.93
N ASP A 15 0.76 7.45 6.73
CA ASP A 15 2.04 6.78 6.99
C ASP A 15 1.81 5.44 7.68
N LEU A 16 0.85 5.38 8.58
CA LEU A 16 0.54 4.14 9.29
C LEU A 16 0.02 3.08 8.32
N ILE A 17 -0.89 3.48 7.44
CA ILE A 17 -1.44 2.55 6.44
C ILE A 17 -0.34 2.07 5.51
N ILE A 18 0.51 2.98 5.05
CA ILE A 18 1.60 2.62 4.16
C ILE A 18 2.54 1.62 4.83
N ASN A 19 2.85 1.84 6.10
CA ASN A 19 3.71 0.92 6.83
C ASN A 19 3.08 -0.45 6.97
N ARG A 20 1.78 -0.51 7.18
CA ARG A 20 1.07 -1.78 7.29
C ARG A 20 1.03 -2.52 5.97
N ILE A 21 0.84 -1.77 4.87
CA ILE A 21 0.86 -2.37 3.54
C ILE A 21 2.25 -2.94 3.25
N ALA A 22 3.29 -2.18 3.58
CA ALA A 22 4.66 -2.64 3.38
C ALA A 22 4.91 -3.93 4.16
N HIS A 23 4.40 -3.98 5.39
CA HIS A 23 4.54 -5.15 6.24
C HIS A 23 3.90 -6.39 5.57
N GLU A 24 2.72 -6.21 4.98
CA GLU A 24 2.06 -7.31 4.27
C GLU A 24 2.88 -7.76 3.07
N LEU A 25 3.38 -6.81 2.30
CA LEU A 25 4.17 -7.15 1.12
C LEU A 25 5.43 -7.94 1.49
N VAL A 26 6.05 -7.56 2.58
CA VAL A 26 7.26 -8.25 3.04
C VAL A 26 6.92 -9.62 3.61
N ASN A 27 5.97 -9.67 4.54
CA ASN A 27 5.73 -10.89 5.30
C ASN A 27 4.86 -11.91 4.60
N GLU A 28 3.88 -11.45 3.83
CA GLU A 28 2.97 -12.37 3.15
C GLU A 28 3.38 -12.68 1.73
N PHE A 29 4.02 -11.72 1.07
CA PHE A 29 4.32 -11.87 -0.35
C PHE A 29 5.82 -11.94 -0.65
N GLY A 30 6.65 -11.95 0.36
CA GLY A 30 8.07 -12.21 0.20
C GLY A 30 8.89 -11.10 -0.42
N LYS A 31 8.37 -9.86 -0.40
CA LYS A 31 9.14 -8.75 -0.94
C LYS A 31 10.16 -8.25 0.05
N SER A 32 11.23 -7.62 -0.44
CA SER A 32 12.14 -6.94 0.45
C SER A 32 11.50 -5.61 0.86
N GLN A 33 12.02 -5.02 1.92
CA GLN A 33 11.51 -3.72 2.38
C GLN A 33 11.62 -2.67 1.27
N TYR A 34 12.73 -2.67 0.58
CA TYR A 34 12.95 -1.73 -0.52
C TYR A 34 11.92 -1.94 -1.64
N GLU A 35 11.73 -3.19 -2.04
CA GLU A 35 10.76 -3.51 -3.09
C GLU A 35 9.36 -3.11 -2.69
N ALA A 36 8.99 -3.38 -1.43
CA ALA A 36 7.67 -3.04 -0.94
C ALA A 36 7.42 -1.54 -1.02
N MET A 37 8.39 -0.75 -0.58
CA MET A 37 8.22 0.70 -0.60
C MET A 37 8.17 1.24 -2.03
N GLU A 38 8.94 0.66 -2.94
CA GLU A 38 8.91 1.07 -4.33
C GLU A 38 7.56 0.75 -4.98
N LEU A 39 7.03 -0.41 -4.68
CA LEU A 39 5.72 -0.81 -5.20
C LEU A 39 4.61 0.12 -4.70
N ILE A 40 4.65 0.46 -3.43
CA ILE A 40 3.65 1.36 -2.84
C ILE A 40 3.73 2.72 -3.50
N LYS A 41 4.92 3.24 -3.67
CA LYS A 41 5.15 4.54 -4.28
C LYS A 41 4.65 4.55 -5.73
N LYS A 42 5.02 3.53 -6.47
CA LYS A 42 4.66 3.40 -7.87
C LYS A 42 3.15 3.31 -8.06
N SER A 43 2.47 2.69 -7.12
CA SER A 43 1.02 2.50 -7.20
C SER A 43 0.23 3.72 -6.77
N GLY A 44 0.88 4.72 -6.20
CA GLY A 44 0.19 5.95 -5.84
C GLY A 44 -0.77 5.82 -4.68
N VAL A 45 -0.44 4.98 -3.71
CA VAL A 45 -1.31 4.74 -2.55
C VAL A 45 -1.61 6.04 -1.82
N GLU A 46 -0.58 6.86 -1.60
CA GLU A 46 -0.75 8.11 -0.87
C GLU A 46 -1.76 9.02 -1.55
N LYS A 47 -1.63 9.18 -2.87
CA LYS A 47 -2.56 10.03 -3.61
C LYS A 47 -3.96 9.47 -3.58
N SER A 48 -4.07 8.15 -3.66
CA SER A 48 -5.38 7.50 -3.59
C SER A 48 -6.06 7.78 -2.27
N LEU A 49 -5.32 7.70 -1.17
CA LEU A 49 -5.89 7.93 0.16
C LEU A 49 -6.30 9.38 0.35
N ILE A 50 -5.53 10.31 -0.21
CA ILE A 50 -5.87 11.73 -0.13
C ILE A 50 -7.14 12.01 -0.92
N ARG A 51 -7.25 11.41 -2.10
CA ARG A 51 -8.38 11.63 -2.97
C ARG A 51 -9.65 10.98 -2.46
N ASP A 52 -9.52 9.76 -1.95
CA ASP A 52 -10.68 8.98 -1.53
C ASP A 52 -10.42 8.34 -0.18
N ARG A 53 -11.05 8.89 0.85
CA ARG A 53 -10.84 8.42 2.21
C ARG A 53 -11.39 7.03 2.45
N MET A 54 -12.18 6.51 1.55
CA MET A 54 -12.68 5.14 1.67
C MET A 54 -11.54 4.13 1.69
N GLY A 55 -10.40 4.50 1.11
CA GLY A 55 -9.23 3.62 1.13
C GLY A 55 -8.73 3.29 2.52
N PHE A 56 -9.07 4.12 3.52
CA PHE A 56 -8.67 3.85 4.89
C PHE A 56 -9.43 2.66 5.49
N HIS A 57 -10.53 2.27 4.87
CA HIS A 57 -11.32 1.13 5.32
C HIS A 57 -10.87 -0.17 4.66
N GLU A 58 -9.99 -0.07 3.69
CA GLU A 58 -9.48 -1.25 3.02
C GLU A 58 -8.38 -1.86 3.87
N SER A 59 -8.35 -3.18 3.97
CA SER A 59 -7.31 -3.82 4.78
C SER A 59 -5.95 -3.68 4.09
N PRO A 60 -4.87 -3.65 4.87
CA PRO A 60 -3.52 -3.64 4.28
C PRO A 60 -3.29 -4.81 3.35
N TYR A 61 -3.86 -5.97 3.67
CA TYR A 61 -3.75 -7.15 2.83
C TYR A 61 -4.38 -6.92 1.46
N ASN A 62 -5.59 -6.36 1.43
CA ASN A 62 -6.26 -6.08 0.17
C ASN A 62 -5.51 -5.03 -0.64
N TRP A 63 -4.95 -4.04 0.04
CA TRP A 63 -4.10 -3.05 -0.62
C TRP A 63 -2.91 -3.73 -1.28
N ALA A 64 -2.27 -4.67 -0.56
CA ALA A 64 -1.11 -5.38 -1.08
C ALA A 64 -1.49 -6.18 -2.33
N LEU A 65 -2.63 -6.87 -2.29
CA LEU A 65 -3.10 -7.63 -3.44
C LEU A 65 -3.33 -6.73 -4.64
N SER A 66 -3.96 -5.58 -4.43
CA SER A 66 -4.21 -4.62 -5.51
C SER A 66 -2.91 -4.12 -6.13
N ILE A 67 -1.95 -3.80 -5.27
CA ILE A 67 -0.67 -3.31 -5.72
C ILE A 67 0.05 -4.34 -6.59
N LEU A 68 0.06 -5.57 -6.13
CA LEU A 68 0.72 -6.64 -6.89
C LEU A 68 0.01 -6.91 -8.21
N THR A 69 -1.31 -6.86 -8.18
CA THR A 69 -2.11 -7.05 -9.38
C THR A 69 -1.84 -5.94 -10.40
N ASP A 70 -1.83 -4.70 -9.92
CA ASP A 70 -1.60 -3.54 -10.79
C ASP A 70 -0.21 -3.55 -11.41
N ASN A 71 0.74 -4.18 -10.75
CA ASN A 71 2.10 -4.27 -11.25
C ASN A 71 2.39 -5.59 -11.94
N ASP A 72 1.34 -6.39 -12.17
CA ASP A 72 1.48 -7.69 -12.85
C ASP A 72 2.49 -8.61 -12.18
N ASP A 73 2.55 -8.54 -10.86
CA ASP A 73 3.51 -9.35 -10.12
C ASP A 73 2.91 -10.73 -9.86
N PHE A 74 2.78 -11.48 -10.92
CA PHE A 74 2.12 -12.78 -10.86
C PHE A 74 2.89 -13.81 -10.06
N GLU A 75 4.20 -13.64 -10.01
CA GLU A 75 5.03 -14.55 -9.24
C GLU A 75 4.68 -14.49 -7.76
N ALA A 76 4.57 -13.29 -7.22
CA ALA A 76 4.22 -13.13 -5.80
C ALA A 76 2.81 -13.60 -5.53
N LEU A 77 1.87 -13.27 -6.44
CA LEU A 77 0.48 -13.67 -6.29
C LEU A 77 0.32 -15.17 -6.37
N GLU A 78 1.00 -15.79 -7.32
CA GLU A 78 0.92 -17.22 -7.52
C GLU A 78 1.43 -17.99 -6.31
N LYS A 79 2.56 -17.54 -5.80
CA LYS A 79 3.16 -18.14 -4.63
C LYS A 79 2.16 -18.17 -3.47
N TYR A 80 1.41 -17.12 -3.33
CA TYR A 80 0.44 -17.01 -2.28
C TYR A 80 -0.79 -17.88 -2.55
N LEU A 81 -1.27 -17.86 -3.78
CA LEU A 81 -2.49 -18.57 -4.14
C LEU A 81 -2.37 -20.09 -4.10
N TYR A 82 -1.19 -20.59 -4.35
CA TYR A 82 -0.98 -22.04 -4.39
C TYR A 82 -0.30 -22.58 -3.15
N HIS A 83 -0.46 -21.91 -2.07
CA HIS A 83 0.19 -22.24 -0.84
C HIS A 83 -0.43 -23.41 -0.13
#